data_e2cec9cbf5b79dce311ba60fcab37d24
#
_entry.id   e2cec9cbf5b79dce311ba60fcab37d24
#
_cell.length_a   1.000
_cell.length_b   1.000
_cell.length_c   1.000
_cell.angle_alpha   90.00
_cell.angle_beta   90.00
_cell.angle_gamma   90.00
#
_symmetry.space_group_name_H-M   'P 1'
#
loop_
_entity.id
_entity.type
_entity.pdbx_description
1 polymer ?
#
loop_
_entity_poly.entity_id
_entity_poly.type
_entity_poly.pdbx_seq_one_letter_code
_entity_poly.pdbx_strand_id
1 'polypeptide(L)' 'MSGGIYDTLKRAILRKNYTTKEQLQEQISILYAGEKISPEQYMELMELFYEGGEQ' A
#
# COMPACT_ATOMS: atom_id res chain seq x y z
N MET A 1 11.41 0.03 -16.02
CA MET A 1 11.28 -0.24 -15.36
C MET A 1 10.35 -0.06 -14.51
N SER A 2 9.74 -0.43 -14.14
CA SER A 2 8.83 -0.22 -13.43
C SER A 2 9.00 -0.36 -12.18
N GLY A 3 8.60 -0.50 -11.30
CA GLY A 3 8.89 -0.69 -10.02
C GLY A 3 8.71 0.48 -9.26
N GLY A 4 8.04 1.28 -9.28
CA GLY A 4 7.95 2.42 -8.41
C GLY A 4 7.48 2.03 -7.04
N ILE A 5 7.30 3.05 -6.24
CA ILE A 5 6.85 2.87 -4.89
C ILE A 5 5.52 2.15 -4.81
N TYR A 6 4.61 2.43 -5.72
CA TYR A 6 3.32 1.75 -5.72
C TYR A 6 3.51 0.25 -5.87
N ASP A 7 4.38 -0.15 -6.79
CA ASP A 7 4.60 -1.56 -7.03
C ASP A 7 5.20 -2.25 -5.81
N THR A 8 6.13 -1.57 -5.17
CA THR A 8 6.75 -2.10 -3.97
C THR A 8 5.73 -2.28 -2.86
N LEU A 9 4.86 -1.30 -2.67
CA LEU A 9 3.84 -1.40 -1.65
C LEU A 9 2.84 -2.50 -1.95
N LYS A 10 2.47 -2.61 -3.21
CA LYS A 10 1.53 -3.64 -3.59
C LYS A 10 2.06 -5.03 -3.28
N ARG A 11 3.33 -5.26 -3.58
CA ARG A 11 3.93 -6.54 -3.29
C ARG A 11 3.99 -6.80 -1.80
N ALA A 12 4.33 -5.77 -1.03
CA ALA A 12 4.41 -5.94 0.41
C ALA A 12 3.06 -6.35 0.98
N ILE A 13 2.00 -5.74 0.48
CA ILE A 13 0.68 -6.07 0.97
C ILE A 13 0.29 -7.49 0.59
N LEU A 14 0.51 -7.85 -0.66
CA LEU A 14 0.10 -9.16 -1.13
C LEU A 14 0.87 -10.27 -0.45
N ARG A 15 2.12 -10.03 -0.13
CA ARG A 15 2.93 -11.03 0.53
C ARG A 15 2.87 -10.92 2.04
N LYS A 16 2.14 -9.91 2.53
CA LYS A 16 2.06 -9.65 3.96
C LYS A 16 3.45 -9.45 4.55
N ASN A 17 4.29 -8.80 3.78
CA ASN A 17 5.65 -8.54 4.20
C ASN A 17 5.71 -7.17 4.88
N TYR A 18 5.10 -7.06 6.04
CA TYR A 18 5.11 -5.84 6.82
C TYR A 18 4.93 -6.21 8.28
N THR A 19 5.39 -5.31 9.12
CA THR A 19 5.34 -5.57 10.57
C THR A 19 3.91 -5.55 11.07
N THR A 20 3.20 -4.48 10.83
CA THR A 20 1.79 -4.39 11.17
C THR A 20 1.06 -3.71 10.05
N LYS A 21 -0.23 -4.03 9.96
CA LYS A 21 -1.04 -3.40 8.93
C LYS A 21 -1.12 -1.90 9.14
N GLU A 22 -1.28 -1.48 10.38
CA GLU A 22 -1.39 -0.07 10.67
C GLU A 22 -0.15 0.70 10.26
N GLN A 23 1.01 0.11 10.50
CA GLN A 23 2.24 0.78 10.14
C GLN A 23 2.34 1.00 8.64
N LEU A 24 2.03 -0.02 7.88
CA LEU A 24 2.09 0.10 6.44
C LEU A 24 1.03 1.07 5.93
N GLN A 25 -0.15 1.02 6.52
CA GLN A 25 -1.20 1.96 6.12
C GLN A 25 -0.78 3.39 6.39
N GLU A 26 -0.10 3.62 7.49
CA GLU A 26 0.36 4.96 7.81
C GLU A 26 1.37 5.43 6.77
N GLN A 27 2.28 4.54 6.37
CA GLN A 27 3.25 4.91 5.36
C GLN A 27 2.58 5.24 4.04
N ILE A 28 1.58 4.47 3.67
CA ILE A 28 0.86 4.74 2.45
C ILE A 28 0.17 6.10 2.53
N SER A 29 -0.38 6.43 3.68
CA SER A 29 -1.01 7.73 3.85
C SER A 29 -0.01 8.86 3.70
N ILE A 30 1.18 8.68 4.27
CA ILE A 30 2.21 9.70 4.16
C ILE A 30 2.62 9.89 2.70
N LEU A 31 2.77 8.80 1.98
CA LEU A 31 3.15 8.88 0.58
C LEU A 31 2.05 9.56 -0.23
N TYR A 32 0.82 9.26 0.09
CA TYR A 32 -0.29 9.89 -0.59
C TYR A 32 -0.32 11.39 -0.31
N ALA A 33 -0.09 11.78 0.93
CA ALA A 33 -0.06 13.19 1.29
C ALA A 33 1.08 13.90 0.59
N GLY A 34 2.19 13.21 0.38
CA GLY A 34 3.31 13.78 -0.34
C GLY A 34 3.20 13.69 -1.84
N GLU A 35 2.06 13.20 -2.32
CA GLU A 35 1.82 13.09 -3.75
C GLU A 35 2.78 12.13 -4.42
N LYS A 36 3.26 11.15 -3.68
CA LYS A 36 4.12 10.13 -4.26
C LYS A 36 3.31 9.06 -4.96
N ILE A 37 2.05 8.91 -4.59
CA ILE A 37 1.14 8.00 -5.25
C ILE A 37 -0.14 8.75 -5.54
N SER A 38 -0.87 8.28 -6.54
CA SER A 38 -2.10 8.94 -6.95
C SER A 38 -3.25 8.49 -6.06
N PRO A 39 -4.36 9.23 -6.08
CA PRO A 39 -5.53 8.81 -5.31
C PRO A 39 -6.01 7.42 -5.69
N GLU A 40 -5.94 7.10 -6.97
CA GLU A 40 -6.35 5.78 -7.42
C GLU A 40 -5.46 4.70 -6.83
N GLN A 41 -4.15 4.96 -6.87
CA GLN A 41 -3.21 4.01 -6.31
C GLN A 41 -3.42 3.85 -4.81
N TYR A 42 -3.69 4.96 -4.14
CA TYR A 42 -3.94 4.89 -2.71
C TYR A 42 -5.14 3.99 -2.42
N MET A 43 -6.22 4.18 -3.15
CA MET A 43 -7.41 3.37 -2.92
C MET A 43 -7.16 1.91 -3.25
N GLU A 44 -6.43 1.65 -4.31
CA GLU A 44 -6.11 0.28 -4.67
C GLU A 44 -5.32 -0.42 -3.58
N LEU A 45 -4.32 0.28 -3.07
CA LEU A 45 -3.49 -0.31 -2.02
C LEU A 45 -4.31 -0.59 -0.78
N MET A 46 -5.20 0.32 -0.42
CA MET A 46 -6.04 0.09 0.75
C MET A 46 -6.97 -1.09 0.56
N GLU A 47 -7.49 -1.24 -0.65
CA GLU A 47 -8.39 -2.36 -0.92
C GLU A 47 -7.67 -3.69 -0.78
N LEU A 48 -6.40 -3.72 -1.13
CA LEU A 48 -5.66 -4.96 -1.03
C LEU A 48 -5.58 -5.46 0.40
N PHE A 49 -5.56 -4.54 1.36
CA PHE A 49 -5.55 -4.96 2.76
C PHE A 49 -6.81 -5.72 3.12
N TYR A 50 -7.95 -5.29 2.59
CA TYR A 50 -9.21 -5.94 2.92
C TYR A 50 -9.35 -7.26 2.19
N GLU A 51 -8.97 -7.27 0.93
CA GLU A 51 -9.09 -8.50 0.18
C GLU A 51 -8.11 -9.56 0.64
N GLY A 52 -6.97 -9.12 1.06
CA GLY A 52 -5.96 -10.03 1.52
C GLY A 52 -6.32 -10.69 2.79
N GLY A 53 -7.38 -10.39 3.29
CA GLY A 53 -7.73 -10.99 4.31
C GLY A 53 -7.94 -10.72 5.48
N GLU A 54 -8.39 -10.23 5.57
CA GLU A 54 -8.62 -10.03 6.57
C GLU A 54 -9.64 -10.33 6.99
N GLN A 55 -10.08 -10.64 7.18
CA GLN A 55 -11.02 -10.92 7.54
C GLN A 55 -11.03 -11.33 8.32
#